data_a7fde148c8524fc225b05fd975c2bc5d
#
_entry.id   a7fde148c8524fc225b05fd975c2bc5d
#
_cell.length_a   1.000
_cell.length_b   1.000
_cell.length_c   1.000
_cell.angle_alpha   90.00
_cell.angle_beta   90.00
_cell.angle_gamma   90.00
#
_symmetry.space_group_name_H-M   'P 1'
#
loop_
_entity.id
_entity.type
_entity.pdbx_description
1 polymer ?
#
loop_
_entity_poly.entity_id
_entity_poly.type
_entity_poly.pdbx_seq_one_letter_code
_entity_poly.pdbx_strand_id
1 'polypeptide(L)'
;MESGHRTVRQLHYLPALGAAYGVEVLSFARLREMDGAGARTRPQRPDFHVLALVASGRGGHVADFETYHLRAGSVVWIRPGMVHRWSDVNGVDGPLILFRPGFLPDLGPTPAWDLSAPAT
;
A
#
# COMPACT_ATOMS: atom_id res chain seq x y z
N MET A 1 -21.34 17.28 3.85
CA MET A 1 -21.11 16.67 3.73
C MET A 1 -20.54 16.07 3.64
N GLU A 2 -20.07 15.82 3.54
CA GLU A 2 -19.55 15.20 3.21
C GLU A 2 -19.51 14.28 3.18
N SER A 3 -19.81 14.01 3.42
CA SER A 3 -19.93 13.15 3.35
C SER A 3 -19.50 12.11 2.82
N GLY A 4 -19.96 11.69 2.82
CA GLY A 4 -19.58 10.50 2.19
C GLY A 4 -18.50 10.65 1.27
N HIS A 5 -18.41 11.68 0.66
CA HIS A 5 -17.30 11.81 -0.22
C HIS A 5 -16.09 12.15 0.58
N ARG A 6 -15.19 11.25 0.50
CA ARG A 6 -13.94 11.41 1.16
C ARG A 6 -12.97 11.99 0.18
N THR A 7 -12.24 12.94 0.64
CA THR A 7 -11.15 13.46 -0.15
C THR A 7 -10.11 12.38 -0.30
N VAL A 8 -9.74 12.08 -1.53
CA VAL A 8 -8.65 11.16 -1.81
C VAL A 8 -7.35 11.89 -1.56
N ARG A 9 -6.57 11.39 -0.64
CA ARG A 9 -5.31 12.01 -0.28
C ARG A 9 -4.22 11.58 -1.24
N GLN A 10 -3.57 12.56 -1.86
CA GLN A 10 -2.39 12.31 -2.68
C GLN A 10 -1.20 12.07 -1.77
N LEU A 11 -0.49 10.99 -2.03
CA LEU A 11 0.73 10.67 -1.30
C LEU A 11 1.91 10.74 -2.25
N HIS A 12 2.91 11.52 -1.86
CA HIS A 12 4.13 11.64 -2.62
C HIS A 12 5.24 10.84 -1.99
N TYR A 13 6.08 10.27 -2.82
CA TYR A 13 7.21 9.53 -2.33
C TYR A 13 8.22 10.50 -1.72
N LEU A 14 8.42 10.37 -0.42
CA LEU A 14 9.39 11.16 0.31
C LEU A 14 10.34 10.17 0.97
N PRO A 15 11.53 9.97 0.39
CA PRO A 15 12.46 9.02 0.96
C PRO A 15 12.86 9.46 2.35
N ALA A 16 12.68 8.57 3.31
CA ALA A 16 13.10 8.82 4.66
C ALA A 16 14.60 8.55 4.76
N LEU A 17 15.27 9.35 5.57
CA LEU A 17 16.67 9.11 5.91
C LEU A 17 17.57 8.87 4.69
N GLY A 18 17.29 9.60 3.61
CA GLY A 18 18.15 9.54 2.44
C GLY A 18 18.12 8.24 1.69
N ALA A 19 16.95 7.65 1.53
CA ALA A 19 16.81 6.49 0.66
C ALA A 19 17.17 6.88 -0.75
N ALA A 20 18.44 6.88 -1.04
CA ALA A 20 18.99 7.42 -2.28
C ALA A 20 18.63 6.56 -3.49
N TYR A 21 18.25 5.33 -3.27
CA TYR A 21 18.06 4.38 -4.35
C TYR A 21 16.61 4.29 -4.85
N GLY A 22 15.73 5.06 -4.25
CA GLY A 22 14.33 5.04 -4.67
C GLY A 22 13.56 3.83 -4.18
N VAL A 23 14.07 3.15 -3.16
CA VAL A 23 13.39 2.03 -2.52
C VAL A 23 13.56 2.14 -1.01
N GLU A 24 12.55 1.76 -0.29
CA GLU A 24 12.53 1.87 1.16
C GLU A 24 11.70 0.73 1.73
N VAL A 25 12.12 0.19 2.86
CA VAL A 25 11.39 -0.90 3.50
C VAL A 25 10.90 -0.44 4.86
N LEU A 26 9.62 -0.63 5.10
CA LEU A 26 8.98 -0.36 6.38
C LEU A 26 8.35 -1.66 6.89
N SER A 27 7.68 -1.58 8.02
CA SER A 27 6.84 -2.66 8.51
C SER A 27 5.43 -2.11 8.75
N PHE A 28 4.47 -3.01 8.88
CA PHE A 28 3.13 -2.58 9.29
C PHE A 28 3.16 -1.92 10.66
N ALA A 29 4.01 -2.39 11.56
CA ALA A 29 4.15 -1.77 12.87
C ALA A 29 4.63 -0.32 12.73
N ARG A 30 5.59 -0.08 11.86
CA ARG A 30 6.09 1.27 11.63
C ARG A 30 5.02 2.13 10.96
N LEU A 31 4.29 1.57 10.04
CA LEU A 31 3.18 2.28 9.40
C LEU A 31 2.17 2.77 10.44
N ARG A 32 1.82 1.91 11.38
CA ARG A 32 0.89 2.30 12.45
C ARG A 32 1.44 3.43 13.30
N GLU A 33 2.74 3.40 13.61
CA GLU A 33 3.38 4.46 14.39
C GLU A 33 3.37 5.80 13.66
N MET A 34 3.63 5.77 12.36
CA MET A 34 3.74 6.99 11.57
C MET A 34 2.41 7.62 11.26
N ASP A 35 1.37 6.84 11.28
CA ASP A 35 0.10 7.25 10.70
C ASP A 35 -0.71 8.19 11.59
N GLY A 36 -0.51 8.15 12.86
CA GLY A 36 -1.28 8.97 13.76
C GLY A 36 -2.76 8.63 13.74
N ALA A 37 -3.60 9.60 13.60
CA ALA A 37 -5.05 9.50 13.86
C ALA A 37 -5.86 8.81 12.76
N GLY A 38 -5.39 7.69 12.29
CA GLY A 38 -6.20 6.88 11.38
C GLY A 38 -6.19 7.33 9.94
N ALA A 39 -5.18 8.07 9.53
CA ALA A 39 -5.11 8.56 8.16
C ALA A 39 -5.10 7.40 7.15
N ARG A 40 -4.51 6.26 7.50
CA ARG A 40 -4.43 5.12 6.58
C ARG A 40 -5.78 4.50 6.27
N THR A 41 -6.80 4.74 7.08
CA THR A 41 -8.13 4.21 6.81
C THR A 41 -8.91 5.08 5.84
N ARG A 42 -8.37 6.22 5.46
CA ARG A 42 -8.97 7.10 4.47
C ARG A 42 -8.41 6.78 3.10
N PRO A 43 -9.18 7.02 2.03
CA PRO A 43 -8.69 6.78 0.69
C PRO A 43 -7.42 7.56 0.39
N GLN A 44 -6.45 6.90 -0.21
CA GLN A 44 -5.15 7.47 -0.55
C GLN A 44 -4.80 7.10 -1.97
N ARG A 45 -4.05 7.96 -2.62
CA ARG A 45 -3.52 7.71 -3.96
C ARG A 45 -2.03 8.02 -3.95
N PRO A 46 -1.19 6.99 -3.80
CA PRO A 46 0.26 7.22 -3.83
C PRO A 46 0.76 7.46 -5.25
N ASP A 47 1.87 8.18 -5.37
CA ASP A 47 2.56 8.33 -6.64
C ASP A 47 3.75 7.37 -6.74
N PHE A 48 3.78 6.36 -5.89
CA PHE A 48 4.84 5.37 -5.81
C PHE A 48 4.21 3.99 -5.62
N HIS A 49 5.00 2.95 -5.80
CA HIS A 49 4.56 1.58 -5.58
C HIS A 49 4.67 1.20 -4.11
N VAL A 50 3.72 0.42 -3.65
CA VAL A 50 3.78 -0.20 -2.32
C VAL A 50 3.55 -1.70 -2.51
N LEU A 51 4.50 -2.51 -2.07
CA LEU A 51 4.35 -3.95 -2.08
C LEU A 51 4.34 -4.40 -0.62
N ALA A 52 3.20 -4.92 -0.18
CA ALA A 52 3.02 -5.31 1.22
C ALA A 52 2.94 -6.83 1.32
N LEU A 53 3.68 -7.38 2.26
CA LEU A 53 3.72 -8.82 2.50
C LEU A 53 3.19 -9.07 3.92
N VAL A 54 2.09 -9.79 4.01
CA VAL A 54 1.50 -10.11 5.30
C VAL A 54 2.18 -11.38 5.83
N ALA A 55 2.99 -11.22 6.86
CA ALA A 55 3.68 -12.35 7.47
C ALA A 55 2.82 -13.02 8.53
N SER A 56 2.00 -12.24 9.23
CA SER A 56 1.13 -12.79 10.27
C SER A 56 -0.07 -11.88 10.48
N GLY A 57 -1.09 -12.43 11.08
CA GLY A 57 -2.27 -11.67 11.45
C GLY A 57 -3.34 -11.64 10.37
N ARG A 58 -4.35 -10.85 10.63
CA ARG A 58 -5.50 -10.69 9.73
C ARG A 58 -5.87 -9.22 9.65
N GLY A 59 -6.38 -8.82 8.51
CA GLY A 59 -6.80 -7.44 8.32
C GLY A 59 -7.58 -7.26 7.05
N GLY A 60 -7.66 -6.03 6.60
CA GLY A 60 -8.41 -5.68 5.40
C GLY A 60 -7.77 -4.57 4.61
N HIS A 61 -7.98 -4.61 3.32
CA HIS A 61 -7.47 -3.61 2.38
C HIS A 61 -8.53 -3.36 1.32
N VAL A 62 -8.73 -2.10 0.98
CA VAL A 62 -9.67 -1.73 -0.08
C VAL A 62 -8.86 -1.10 -1.21
N ALA A 63 -9.01 -1.65 -2.41
CA ALA A 63 -8.35 -1.14 -3.60
C ALA A 63 -9.39 -1.01 -4.69
N ASP A 64 -9.45 0.17 -5.32
CA ASP A 64 -10.42 0.47 -6.36
C ASP A 64 -11.84 0.07 -5.94
N PHE A 65 -12.16 0.36 -4.67
CA PHE A 65 -13.48 0.14 -4.07
C PHE A 65 -13.84 -1.31 -3.82
N GLU A 66 -12.89 -2.24 -3.98
CA GLU A 66 -13.09 -3.63 -3.62
C GLU A 66 -12.34 -3.96 -2.34
N THR A 67 -12.99 -4.74 -1.47
CA THR A 67 -12.42 -5.13 -0.19
C THR A 67 -11.72 -6.48 -0.32
N TYR A 68 -10.51 -6.53 0.18
CA TYR A 68 -9.70 -7.76 0.21
C TYR A 68 -9.38 -8.09 1.66
N HIS A 69 -9.54 -9.35 2.01
CA HIS A 69 -9.20 -9.82 3.34
C HIS A 69 -7.74 -10.25 3.37
N LEU A 70 -7.02 -9.73 4.35
CA LEU A 70 -5.60 -10.03 4.49
C LEU A 70 -5.38 -11.12 5.53
N ARG A 71 -4.46 -12.00 5.23
CA ARG A 71 -4.06 -13.06 6.14
C ARG A 71 -2.59 -13.40 5.88
N ALA A 72 -2.01 -14.22 6.74
CA ALA A 72 -0.62 -14.63 6.54
C ALA A 72 -0.45 -15.22 5.13
N GLY A 73 0.54 -14.73 4.42
CA GLY A 73 0.80 -15.10 3.04
C GLY A 73 0.19 -14.17 2.00
N SER A 74 -0.69 -13.25 2.40
CA SER A 74 -1.24 -12.28 1.45
C SER A 74 -0.16 -11.35 0.96
N VAL A 75 -0.23 -11.01 -0.32
CA VAL A 75 0.66 -10.02 -0.94
C VAL A 75 -0.23 -8.97 -1.58
N VAL A 76 0.06 -7.71 -1.30
CA VAL A 76 -0.69 -6.59 -1.87
C VAL A 76 0.27 -5.71 -2.63
N TRP A 77 -0.06 -5.43 -3.88
CA TRP A 77 0.71 -4.49 -4.67
C TRP A 77 -0.17 -3.29 -5.02
N ILE A 78 0.19 -2.15 -4.46
CA ILE A 78 -0.51 -0.90 -4.72
C ILE A 78 0.34 -0.12 -5.72
N ARG A 79 -0.20 0.09 -6.91
CA ARG A 79 0.52 0.79 -7.97
C ARG A 79 0.24 2.29 -7.93
N PRO A 80 1.13 3.10 -8.47
CA PRO A 80 0.91 4.55 -8.52
C PRO A 80 -0.43 4.89 -9.15
N GLY A 81 -1.13 5.81 -8.54
CA GLY A 81 -2.44 6.24 -9.03
C GLY A 81 -3.62 5.41 -8.56
N MET A 82 -3.38 4.25 -7.97
CA MET A 82 -4.45 3.43 -7.44
C MET A 82 -5.03 4.06 -6.17
N VAL A 83 -6.34 4.12 -6.08
CA VAL A 83 -7.00 4.59 -4.86
C VAL A 83 -7.17 3.41 -3.93
N HIS A 84 -6.64 3.52 -2.72
CA HIS A 84 -6.71 2.45 -1.75
C HIS A 84 -6.83 2.98 -0.33
N ARG A 85 -7.17 2.10 0.58
CA ARG A 85 -7.09 2.38 2.01
C ARG A 85 -6.89 1.08 2.77
N TRP A 86 -6.26 1.18 3.91
CA TRP A 86 -6.13 0.06 4.82
C TRP A 86 -7.33 0.08 5.74
N SER A 87 -8.25 -0.86 5.58
CA SER A 87 -9.44 -0.86 6.41
C SER A 87 -9.17 -1.39 7.81
N ASP A 88 -8.23 -2.30 7.92
CA ASP A 88 -7.83 -2.83 9.23
C ASP A 88 -6.43 -3.43 9.12
N VAL A 89 -5.47 -2.84 9.83
CA VAL A 89 -4.11 -3.39 9.88
C VAL A 89 -3.60 -3.50 11.31
N ASN A 90 -4.48 -3.39 12.29
CA ASN A 90 -4.05 -3.41 13.68
C ASN A 90 -3.44 -4.75 14.09
N GLY A 91 -3.91 -5.83 13.50
CA GLY A 91 -3.38 -7.16 13.81
C GLY A 91 -2.48 -7.73 12.74
N VAL A 92 -1.99 -6.93 11.82
CA VAL A 92 -1.21 -7.40 10.69
C VAL A 92 0.26 -7.03 10.89
N ASP A 93 1.14 -7.97 10.62
CA ASP A 93 2.58 -7.72 10.63
C ASP A 93 3.22 -8.21 9.34
N GLY A 94 4.32 -7.56 8.98
CA GLY A 94 5.06 -7.88 7.79
C GLY A 94 5.69 -6.64 7.19
N PRO A 95 6.53 -6.80 6.18
CA PRO A 95 7.21 -5.69 5.54
C PRO A 95 6.35 -5.03 4.47
N LEU A 96 6.59 -3.72 4.29
CA LEU A 96 6.10 -2.97 3.15
C LEU A 96 7.32 -2.44 2.42
N ILE A 97 7.34 -2.62 1.11
CA ILE A 97 8.42 -2.14 0.26
C ILE A 97 7.85 -1.01 -0.59
N LEU A 98 8.42 0.18 -0.45
CA LEU A 98 8.01 1.35 -1.20
C LEU A 98 9.08 1.67 -2.23
N PHE A 99 8.68 1.91 -3.47
CA PHE A 99 9.66 2.24 -4.50
C PHE A 99 9.07 3.15 -5.55
N ARG A 100 9.94 3.97 -6.15
CA ARG A 100 9.54 4.93 -7.17
C ARG A 100 9.17 4.22 -8.47
N PRO A 101 8.28 4.84 -9.27
CA PRO A 101 7.86 4.23 -10.53
C PRO A 101 9.00 3.81 -11.44
N GLY A 102 10.08 4.52 -11.49
CA GLY A 102 11.20 4.17 -12.37
C GLY A 102 12.15 3.12 -11.81
N PHE A 103 11.88 2.64 -10.60
CA PHE A 103 12.79 1.69 -9.96
C PHE A 103 12.82 0.33 -10.67
N LEU A 104 11.66 -0.14 -11.13
CA LEU A 104 11.58 -1.40 -11.85
C LEU A 104 11.75 -1.15 -13.34
N PRO A 105 12.42 -2.07 -14.07
CA PRO A 105 12.50 -1.95 -15.51
C PRO A 105 11.12 -2.12 -16.13
N ASP A 106 10.96 -1.56 -17.34
CA ASP A 106 9.74 -1.75 -18.09
C ASP A 106 9.73 -3.17 -18.63
N LEU A 107 8.81 -3.98 -18.14
CA LEU A 107 8.69 -5.37 -18.54
C LEU A 107 7.56 -5.59 -19.56
N GLY A 108 7.03 -4.50 -20.11
CA GLY A 108 5.94 -4.58 -21.05
C GLY A 108 4.59 -4.60 -20.36
N PRO A 109 3.55 -5.03 -21.08
CA PRO A 109 2.22 -5.06 -20.48
C PRO A 109 2.19 -6.08 -19.35
N THR A 110 1.24 -5.96 -18.48
CA THR A 110 1.06 -6.69 -17.23
C THR A 110 1.90 -7.96 -17.09
N PRO A 111 2.96 -7.94 -16.28
CA PRO A 111 3.76 -9.16 -16.11
C PRO A 111 2.99 -10.22 -15.31
N ALA A 112 3.40 -11.47 -15.50
CA ALA A 112 2.75 -12.60 -14.85
C ALA A 112 2.81 -12.52 -13.32
N TRP A 113 3.78 -11.80 -12.79
CA TRP A 113 3.97 -11.66 -11.34
C TRP A 113 3.20 -10.46 -10.76
N ASP A 114 2.30 -9.87 -11.51
CA ASP A 114 1.49 -8.76 -11.01
C ASP A 114 0.50 -9.28 -9.98
N LEU A 115 0.80 -9.05 -8.73
CA LEU A 115 0.03 -9.56 -7.60
C LEU A 115 -1.09 -8.63 -7.17
N SER A 116 -1.22 -7.50 -7.83
CA SER A 116 -2.34 -6.59 -7.56
C SER A 116 -3.62 -7.06 -8.24
N ALA A 117 -3.51 -8.09 -9.07
CA ALA A 117 -4.66 -8.63 -9.76
C ALA A 117 -5.69 -9.14 -8.75
N PRO A 118 -6.98 -8.98 -9.04
CA PRO A 118 -8.01 -9.30 -8.05
C PRO A 118 -8.13 -10.79 -7.73
N ALA A 119 -7.43 -11.62 -8.41
CA ALA A 119 -7.46 -13.04 -8.12
C ALA A 119 -6.91 -13.39 -6.74
N THR A 120 -6.31 -12.45 -6.09
CA THR A 120 -5.78 -12.69 -4.75
C THR A 120 -6.85 -12.99 -3.73
#